data_c993ba6cdd6d41d33a275f863a95186c
#
_entry.id   c993ba6cdd6d41d33a275f863a95186c
#
_cell.length_a   1.000
_cell.length_b   1.000
_cell.length_c   1.000
_cell.angle_alpha   90.00
_cell.angle_beta   90.00
_cell.angle_gamma   90.00
#
_symmetry.space_group_name_H-M   'P 1'
#
loop_
_entity.id
_entity.type
_entity.pdbx_description
1 polymer ?
#
loop_
_entity_poly.entity_id
_entity_poly.type
_entity_poly.pdbx_seq_one_letter_code
_entity_poly.pdbx_strand_id
1 'polypeptide(L)'
;MNHEHRRTGQRVGMVCEPRYRGQVQPAGLRSALARQRDVRVVDVHLADDLGSCDILVARGRSDAVIDLLERAERMGLRTLNRGSAVRAVRDKEHMTADLRAARLPIPETWIGALDELTTRLVDVPFPLVVKPVFGDNCRDVHLVADGAALAGVSFPEARAIVQRYLPSDGYDLKLYGIGDAVWAVRKPSPLRPDLSPTALPLTATPAQAALAWRCAHAVGLDLYGVDCIETPQGPVVIEINDFPNYTGVAGADDALADFVLSRTLATSIGAR
;
A
#
# COMPACT_ATOMS: atom_id res chain seq x y z
N MET A 1 37.77 16.21 27.00
CA MET A 1 36.68 17.11 26.57
C MET A 1 36.04 16.51 25.33
N ASN A 2 35.03 15.68 25.55
CA ASN A 2 34.25 15.10 24.44
C ASN A 2 33.20 16.14 23.99
N HIS A 3 33.44 16.79 22.87
CA HIS A 3 32.42 17.54 22.18
C HIS A 3 31.45 16.54 21.54
N GLU A 4 30.40 16.16 22.28
CA GLU A 4 29.18 15.66 21.66
C GLU A 4 28.63 16.77 20.79
N HIS A 5 28.86 16.68 19.49
CA HIS A 5 28.14 17.45 18.49
C HIS A 5 26.67 17.04 18.62
N ARG A 6 25.88 17.85 19.34
CA ARG A 6 24.42 17.80 19.21
C ARG A 6 24.11 17.98 17.72
N ARG A 7 23.68 16.89 17.07
CA ARG A 7 23.14 16.96 15.69
C ARG A 7 21.93 17.89 15.74
N THR A 8 22.09 19.12 15.22
CA THR A 8 20.98 20.04 15.03
C THR A 8 20.23 19.62 13.78
N GLY A 9 18.98 19.16 13.94
CA GLY A 9 18.06 18.81 12.86
C GLY A 9 17.85 17.31 12.64
N GLN A 10 16.61 16.99 12.27
CA GLN A 10 16.19 15.62 11.94
C GLN A 10 16.60 15.25 10.51
N ARG A 11 17.09 14.04 10.28
CA ARG A 11 17.53 13.56 8.96
C ARG A 11 16.61 12.44 8.48
N VAL A 12 15.79 12.74 7.51
CA VAL A 12 14.86 11.80 6.88
C VAL A 12 15.52 11.23 5.62
N GLY A 13 15.90 9.96 5.66
CA GLY A 13 16.35 9.23 4.49
C GLY A 13 15.15 8.89 3.60
N MET A 14 15.27 9.12 2.30
CA MET A 14 14.24 8.75 1.33
C MET A 14 14.83 7.88 0.24
N VAL A 15 14.21 6.73 0.04
CA VAL A 15 14.47 5.82 -1.09
C VAL A 15 13.24 5.79 -1.99
N CYS A 16 13.45 5.94 -3.29
CA CYS A 16 12.37 5.90 -4.27
C CYS A 16 12.80 5.13 -5.52
N GLU A 17 12.07 4.07 -5.85
CA GLU A 17 12.28 3.38 -7.12
C GLU A 17 12.00 4.30 -8.30
N PRO A 18 12.74 4.15 -9.42
CA PRO A 18 12.61 5.02 -10.60
C PRO A 18 11.18 5.16 -11.10
N ARG A 19 10.39 4.07 -11.07
CA ARG A 19 9.00 4.03 -11.54
C ARG A 19 8.04 4.92 -10.74
N TYR A 20 8.40 5.34 -9.52
CA TYR A 20 7.57 6.19 -8.67
C TYR A 20 8.04 7.65 -8.61
N ARG A 21 9.22 8.01 -9.16
CA ARG A 21 9.81 9.35 -9.04
C ARG A 21 8.92 10.48 -9.57
N GLY A 22 8.13 10.22 -10.59
CA GLY A 22 7.22 11.19 -11.20
C GLY A 22 5.80 11.20 -10.62
N GLN A 23 5.54 10.41 -9.59
CA GLN A 23 4.22 10.33 -8.97
C GLN A 23 4.01 11.38 -7.87
N VAL A 24 2.73 11.60 -7.49
CA VAL A 24 2.34 12.55 -6.43
C VAL A 24 3.13 12.27 -5.14
N GLN A 25 3.23 10.99 -4.77
CA GLN A 25 4.13 10.56 -3.70
C GLN A 25 5.29 9.74 -4.28
N PRO A 26 6.52 9.96 -3.82
CA PRO A 26 6.91 10.69 -2.60
C PRO A 26 7.25 12.18 -2.80
N ALA A 27 6.97 12.78 -3.98
CA ALA A 27 7.34 14.17 -4.26
C ALA A 27 6.68 15.17 -3.31
N GLY A 28 5.38 14.99 -3.01
CA GLY A 28 4.63 15.82 -2.07
C GLY A 28 5.21 15.77 -0.66
N LEU A 29 5.45 14.56 -0.12
CA LEU A 29 6.10 14.37 1.17
C LEU A 29 7.48 15.06 1.22
N ARG A 30 8.30 14.87 0.19
CA ARG A 30 9.63 15.52 0.10
C ARG A 30 9.52 17.05 0.20
N SER A 31 8.58 17.62 -0.54
CA SER A 31 8.33 19.05 -0.55
C SER A 31 7.84 19.54 0.82
N ALA A 32 6.96 18.80 1.48
CA ALA A 32 6.46 19.13 2.81
C ALA A 32 7.58 19.08 3.87
N LEU A 33 8.42 18.05 3.87
CA LEU A 33 9.57 17.94 4.76
C LEU A 33 10.61 19.05 4.52
N ALA A 34 10.84 19.44 3.27
CA ALA A 34 11.79 20.52 2.93
C ALA A 34 11.35 21.90 3.43
N ARG A 35 10.05 22.11 3.72
CA ARG A 35 9.53 23.34 4.33
C ARG A 35 9.74 23.42 5.84
N GLN A 36 10.02 22.28 6.49
CA GLN A 36 10.21 22.23 7.94
C GLN A 36 11.58 22.75 8.35
N ARG A 37 11.62 23.57 9.39
CA ARG A 37 12.89 24.01 10.00
C ARG A 37 13.57 22.81 10.65
N ASP A 38 14.87 22.76 10.59
CA ASP A 38 15.68 21.71 11.22
C ASP A 38 15.41 20.28 10.68
N VAL A 39 14.86 20.14 9.47
CA VAL A 39 14.70 18.86 8.78
C VAL A 39 15.58 18.82 7.54
N ARG A 40 16.34 17.75 7.39
CA ARG A 40 17.14 17.46 6.21
C ARG A 40 16.66 16.19 5.53
N VAL A 41 16.17 16.30 4.32
CA VAL A 41 15.87 15.15 3.47
C VAL A 41 17.15 14.68 2.78
N VAL A 42 17.45 13.40 2.88
CA VAL A 42 18.62 12.76 2.30
C VAL A 42 18.16 11.70 1.31
N ASP A 43 18.62 11.79 0.05
CA ASP A 43 18.42 10.71 -0.90
C ASP A 43 19.29 9.52 -0.51
N VAL A 44 18.69 8.35 -0.38
CA VAL A 44 19.36 7.11 -0.01
C VAL A 44 19.37 6.18 -1.22
N HIS A 45 20.54 5.67 -1.55
CA HIS A 45 20.73 4.62 -2.54
C HIS A 45 20.90 3.26 -1.87
N LEU A 46 20.68 2.18 -2.61
CA LEU A 46 20.67 0.82 -2.06
C LEU A 46 22.00 0.41 -1.37
N ALA A 47 23.12 0.99 -1.80
CA ALA A 47 24.47 0.70 -1.25
C ALA A 47 24.91 1.69 -0.17
N ASP A 48 24.14 2.72 0.15
CA ASP A 48 24.56 3.79 1.05
C ASP A 48 24.67 3.32 2.51
N ASP A 49 25.51 4.04 3.28
CA ASP A 49 25.53 3.96 4.74
C ASP A 49 24.31 4.70 5.31
N LEU A 50 23.50 3.97 6.04
CA LEU A 50 22.26 4.46 6.66
C LEU A 50 22.49 5.16 8.01
N GLY A 51 23.69 5.10 8.57
CA GLY A 51 24.02 5.61 9.92
C GLY A 51 23.85 7.12 10.10
N SER A 52 23.57 7.83 9.02
CA SER A 52 23.31 9.28 9.06
C SER A 52 21.85 9.66 9.11
N CYS A 53 20.92 8.72 9.01
CA CYS A 53 19.47 8.97 9.03
C CYS A 53 18.88 8.67 10.41
N ASP A 54 17.79 9.39 10.77
CA ASP A 54 17.00 9.14 11.97
C ASP A 54 15.78 8.28 11.67
N ILE A 55 15.33 8.28 10.42
CA ILE A 55 14.26 7.43 9.88
C ILE A 55 14.50 7.21 8.38
N LEU A 56 14.06 6.08 7.85
CA LEU A 56 14.07 5.78 6.42
C LEU A 56 12.63 5.63 5.90
N VAL A 57 12.30 6.40 4.87
CA VAL A 57 11.01 6.32 4.17
C VAL A 57 11.26 5.75 2.77
N ALA A 58 10.54 4.69 2.42
CA ALA A 58 10.71 4.03 1.13
C ALA A 58 9.43 4.08 0.28
N ARG A 59 9.61 4.41 -1.00
CA ARG A 59 8.59 4.24 -2.03
C ARG A 59 9.11 3.26 -3.07
N GLY A 60 8.83 1.98 -2.85
CA GLY A 60 9.31 0.90 -3.71
C GLY A 60 8.97 -0.46 -3.13
N ARG A 61 8.90 -1.47 -4.01
CA ARG A 61 8.49 -2.83 -3.68
C ARG A 61 9.44 -3.90 -4.22
N SER A 62 10.57 -3.53 -4.86
CA SER A 62 11.56 -4.50 -5.30
C SER A 62 12.22 -5.19 -4.12
N ASP A 63 12.73 -6.41 -4.34
CA ASP A 63 13.47 -7.13 -3.31
C ASP A 63 14.62 -6.27 -2.76
N ALA A 64 15.31 -5.53 -3.63
CA ALA A 64 16.39 -4.64 -3.21
C ALA A 64 15.95 -3.53 -2.24
N VAL A 65 14.75 -2.94 -2.43
CA VAL A 65 14.19 -1.94 -1.51
C VAL A 65 13.75 -2.60 -0.21
N ILE A 66 13.10 -3.76 -0.29
CA ILE A 66 12.68 -4.50 0.90
C ILE A 66 13.90 -4.93 1.74
N ASP A 67 14.94 -5.46 1.10
CA ASP A 67 16.20 -5.85 1.77
C ASP A 67 16.89 -4.65 2.41
N LEU A 68 16.84 -3.46 1.78
CA LEU A 68 17.32 -2.21 2.36
C LEU A 68 16.56 -1.83 3.63
N LEU A 69 15.22 -1.90 3.60
CA LEU A 69 14.38 -1.63 4.77
C LEU A 69 14.71 -2.58 5.91
N GLU A 70 14.75 -3.88 5.64
CA GLU A 70 15.08 -4.89 6.63
C GLU A 70 16.53 -4.74 7.18
N ARG A 71 17.48 -4.31 6.34
CA ARG A 71 18.84 -3.96 6.77
C ARG A 71 18.83 -2.77 7.72
N ALA A 72 18.10 -1.70 7.39
CA ALA A 72 17.93 -0.52 8.23
C ALA A 72 17.36 -0.89 9.60
N GLU A 73 16.32 -1.73 9.62
CA GLU A 73 15.67 -2.21 10.84
C GLU A 73 16.63 -3.02 11.73
N ARG A 74 17.46 -3.90 11.13
CA ARG A 74 18.50 -4.64 11.89
C ARG A 74 19.57 -3.72 12.50
N MET A 75 19.80 -2.55 11.90
CA MET A 75 20.68 -1.51 12.45
C MET A 75 20.00 -0.64 13.52
N GLY A 76 18.72 -0.88 13.84
CA GLY A 76 17.93 -0.10 14.78
C GLY A 76 17.32 1.18 14.19
N LEU A 77 17.43 1.38 12.87
CA LEU A 77 16.80 2.51 12.20
C LEU A 77 15.31 2.22 11.97
N ARG A 78 14.47 3.19 12.25
CA ARG A 78 13.03 3.08 11.90
C ARG A 78 12.82 3.20 10.40
N THR A 79 11.85 2.45 9.92
CA THR A 79 11.43 2.48 8.52
C THR A 79 9.93 2.78 8.40
N LEU A 80 9.53 3.41 7.34
CA LEU A 80 8.15 3.64 6.92
C LEU A 80 7.98 3.27 5.44
N ASN A 81 7.25 2.22 5.14
CA ASN A 81 6.74 1.19 6.06
C ASN A 81 7.86 0.20 6.44
N ARG A 82 7.56 -0.75 7.36
CA ARG A 82 8.50 -1.85 7.67
C ARG A 82 8.69 -2.74 6.44
N GLY A 83 9.91 -3.26 6.27
CA GLY A 83 10.25 -4.16 5.16
C GLY A 83 9.35 -5.40 5.11
N SER A 84 9.08 -6.01 6.26
CA SER A 84 8.17 -7.16 6.37
C SER A 84 6.73 -6.85 5.93
N ALA A 85 6.21 -5.66 6.25
CA ALA A 85 4.88 -5.22 5.84
C ALA A 85 4.79 -4.95 4.34
N VAL A 86 5.82 -4.31 3.76
CA VAL A 86 5.91 -4.11 2.30
C VAL A 86 5.97 -5.45 1.57
N ARG A 87 6.73 -6.42 2.09
CA ARG A 87 6.82 -7.79 1.56
C ARG A 87 5.47 -8.49 1.58
N ALA A 88 4.73 -8.39 2.70
CA ALA A 88 3.43 -9.02 2.88
C ALA A 88 2.39 -8.53 1.86
N VAL A 89 2.31 -7.21 1.60
CA VAL A 89 1.32 -6.67 0.66
C VAL A 89 1.74 -6.74 -0.80
N ARG A 90 3.05 -6.89 -1.07
CA ARG A 90 3.54 -7.15 -2.43
C ARG A 90 3.04 -8.49 -2.96
N ASP A 91 3.01 -9.49 -2.12
CA ASP A 91 2.47 -10.82 -2.41
C ASP A 91 0.98 -10.86 -2.05
N LYS A 92 0.11 -10.79 -3.08
CA LYS A 92 -1.35 -10.79 -2.88
C LYS A 92 -1.88 -12.11 -2.30
N GLU A 93 -1.16 -13.22 -2.47
CA GLU A 93 -1.51 -14.50 -1.81
C GLU A 93 -1.29 -14.38 -0.30
N HIS A 94 -0.11 -13.88 0.12
CA HIS A 94 0.21 -13.63 1.52
C HIS A 94 -0.76 -12.61 2.15
N MET A 95 -0.94 -11.48 1.50
CA MET A 95 -1.90 -10.46 1.92
C MET A 95 -3.31 -11.04 2.11
N THR A 96 -3.79 -11.87 1.17
CA THR A 96 -5.11 -12.49 1.27
C THR A 96 -5.20 -13.44 2.46
N ALA A 97 -4.13 -14.19 2.77
CA ALA A 97 -4.06 -15.05 3.94
C ALA A 97 -4.16 -14.26 5.25
N ASP A 98 -3.42 -13.15 5.36
CA ASP A 98 -3.46 -12.27 6.52
C ASP A 98 -4.85 -11.64 6.73
N LEU A 99 -5.50 -11.17 5.65
CA LEU A 99 -6.85 -10.62 5.71
C LEU A 99 -7.88 -11.68 6.16
N ARG A 100 -7.75 -12.92 5.69
CA ARG A 100 -8.59 -14.04 6.13
C ARG A 100 -8.38 -14.37 7.61
N ALA A 101 -7.12 -14.44 8.04
CA ALA A 101 -6.78 -14.70 9.44
C ALA A 101 -7.35 -13.63 10.36
N ALA A 102 -7.34 -12.36 9.93
CA ALA A 102 -7.94 -11.23 10.64
C ALA A 102 -9.48 -11.14 10.50
N ARG A 103 -10.11 -12.10 9.81
CA ARG A 103 -11.57 -12.13 9.55
C ARG A 103 -12.08 -10.82 8.95
N LEU A 104 -11.35 -10.28 8.00
CA LEU A 104 -11.75 -9.08 7.27
C LEU A 104 -12.67 -9.45 6.10
N PRO A 105 -13.61 -8.57 5.73
CA PRO A 105 -14.51 -8.82 4.61
C PRO A 105 -13.72 -8.74 3.29
N ILE A 106 -13.47 -9.89 2.68
CA ILE A 106 -12.83 -10.03 1.37
C ILE A 106 -13.74 -10.82 0.44
N PRO A 107 -13.61 -10.68 -0.89
CA PRO A 107 -14.36 -11.54 -1.81
C PRO A 107 -14.00 -13.00 -1.62
N GLU A 108 -14.88 -13.89 -1.99
CA GLU A 108 -14.53 -15.29 -2.15
C GLU A 108 -13.34 -15.37 -3.13
N THR A 109 -12.26 -16.02 -2.71
CA THR A 109 -10.96 -15.94 -3.40
C THR A 109 -10.32 -17.32 -3.50
N TRP A 110 -9.88 -17.66 -4.70
CA TRP A 110 -9.12 -18.86 -5.04
C TRP A 110 -7.72 -18.46 -5.51
N ILE A 111 -6.72 -19.22 -5.11
CA ILE A 111 -5.31 -18.93 -5.39
C ILE A 111 -4.64 -20.23 -5.83
N GLY A 112 -3.85 -20.15 -6.89
CA GLY A 112 -3.15 -21.33 -7.42
C GLY A 112 -2.50 -21.07 -8.77
N ALA A 113 -2.03 -22.15 -9.40
CA ALA A 113 -1.61 -22.09 -10.80
C ALA A 113 -2.83 -21.78 -11.68
N LEU A 114 -2.65 -20.92 -12.68
CA LEU A 114 -3.78 -20.45 -13.50
C LEU A 114 -4.47 -21.60 -14.27
N ASP A 115 -3.71 -22.54 -14.77
CA ASP A 115 -4.20 -23.73 -15.46
C ASP A 115 -5.00 -24.68 -14.52
N GLU A 116 -4.56 -24.84 -13.30
CA GLU A 116 -5.31 -25.60 -12.28
C GLU A 116 -6.63 -24.89 -11.92
N LEU A 117 -6.59 -23.56 -11.78
CA LEU A 117 -7.77 -22.76 -11.46
C LEU A 117 -8.82 -22.82 -12.56
N THR A 118 -8.43 -22.85 -13.83
CA THR A 118 -9.37 -22.98 -14.94
C THR A 118 -10.20 -24.28 -14.85
N THR A 119 -9.58 -25.38 -14.41
CA THR A 119 -10.26 -26.66 -14.23
C THR A 119 -11.12 -26.69 -12.96
N ARG A 120 -10.64 -26.11 -11.85
CA ARG A 120 -11.32 -26.14 -10.55
C ARG A 120 -12.55 -25.23 -10.47
N LEU A 121 -12.62 -24.19 -11.29
CA LEU A 121 -13.63 -23.16 -11.19
C LEU A 121 -14.74 -23.26 -12.25
N VAL A 122 -14.86 -24.41 -12.93
CA VAL A 122 -15.89 -24.62 -13.97
C VAL A 122 -17.33 -24.47 -13.47
N ASP A 123 -17.59 -24.87 -12.22
CA ASP A 123 -18.92 -24.81 -11.59
C ASP A 123 -19.12 -23.57 -10.71
N VAL A 124 -18.13 -22.68 -10.63
CA VAL A 124 -18.25 -21.46 -9.84
C VAL A 124 -19.06 -20.40 -10.62
N PRO A 125 -20.03 -19.72 -9.99
CA PRO A 125 -20.79 -18.68 -10.67
C PRO A 125 -19.89 -17.54 -11.14
N PHE A 126 -20.03 -17.17 -12.41
CA PHE A 126 -19.40 -16.01 -13.04
C PHE A 126 -20.27 -14.74 -12.86
N PRO A 127 -19.73 -13.52 -13.08
CA PRO A 127 -18.35 -13.24 -13.50
C PRO A 127 -17.31 -13.34 -12.37
N LEU A 128 -16.04 -13.51 -12.75
CA LEU A 128 -14.90 -13.56 -11.86
C LEU A 128 -13.86 -12.51 -12.25
N VAL A 129 -13.05 -12.07 -11.27
CA VAL A 129 -11.88 -11.20 -11.50
C VAL A 129 -10.62 -12.04 -11.36
N VAL A 130 -9.76 -12.03 -12.37
CA VAL A 130 -8.49 -12.75 -12.41
C VAL A 130 -7.34 -11.77 -12.43
N LYS A 131 -6.34 -11.96 -11.58
CA LYS A 131 -5.17 -11.09 -11.49
C LYS A 131 -3.91 -11.88 -11.08
N PRO A 132 -2.70 -11.42 -11.49
CA PRO A 132 -1.45 -12.05 -11.06
C PRO A 132 -1.20 -11.80 -9.56
N VAL A 133 -0.41 -12.68 -8.93
CA VAL A 133 -0.06 -12.57 -7.51
C VAL A 133 0.77 -11.31 -7.25
N PHE A 134 1.77 -11.02 -8.09
CA PHE A 134 2.68 -9.89 -7.94
C PHE A 134 2.34 -8.67 -8.82
N GLY A 135 1.17 -8.67 -9.47
CA GLY A 135 0.72 -7.56 -10.32
C GLY A 135 0.65 -6.22 -9.58
N ASP A 136 0.93 -5.14 -10.31
CA ASP A 136 0.92 -3.76 -9.80
C ASP A 136 0.23 -2.82 -10.80
N ASN A 137 -0.36 -1.72 -10.30
CA ASN A 137 -1.04 -0.70 -11.11
C ASN A 137 -2.17 -1.25 -11.98
N CYS A 138 -2.95 -2.20 -11.49
CA CYS A 138 -4.07 -2.85 -12.17
C CYS A 138 -3.69 -3.52 -13.51
N ARG A 139 -2.40 -3.81 -13.73
CA ARG A 139 -1.97 -4.57 -14.91
C ARG A 139 -2.45 -6.00 -14.82
N ASP A 140 -2.87 -6.54 -15.95
CA ASP A 140 -3.31 -7.93 -16.08
C ASP A 140 -4.48 -8.29 -15.15
N VAL A 141 -5.36 -7.33 -14.85
CA VAL A 141 -6.62 -7.56 -14.15
C VAL A 141 -7.71 -7.80 -15.19
N HIS A 142 -8.29 -9.00 -15.18
CA HIS A 142 -9.29 -9.42 -16.15
C HIS A 142 -10.63 -9.69 -15.47
N LEU A 143 -11.71 -9.12 -16.01
CA LEU A 143 -13.07 -9.53 -15.71
C LEU A 143 -13.47 -10.60 -16.71
N VAL A 144 -13.74 -11.81 -16.23
CA VAL A 144 -14.11 -12.96 -17.06
C VAL A 144 -15.56 -13.34 -16.84
N ALA A 145 -16.30 -13.47 -17.94
CA ALA A 145 -17.74 -13.68 -17.92
C ALA A 145 -18.13 -15.18 -17.86
N ASP A 146 -17.21 -16.07 -18.20
CA ASP A 146 -17.43 -17.50 -18.27
C ASP A 146 -16.11 -18.30 -18.22
N GLY A 147 -16.21 -19.62 -18.24
CA GLY A 147 -15.05 -20.53 -18.22
C GLY A 147 -14.17 -20.44 -19.46
N ALA A 148 -14.74 -20.12 -20.64
CA ALA A 148 -13.96 -19.95 -21.86
C ALA A 148 -13.10 -18.68 -21.79
N ALA A 149 -13.66 -17.58 -21.29
CA ALA A 149 -12.92 -16.36 -21.03
C ALA A 149 -11.83 -16.58 -19.96
N LEU A 150 -12.11 -17.35 -18.91
CA LEU A 150 -11.11 -17.71 -17.90
C LEU A 150 -9.94 -18.50 -18.50
N ALA A 151 -10.23 -19.49 -19.34
CA ALA A 151 -9.22 -20.31 -20.03
C ALA A 151 -8.37 -19.49 -21.03
N GLY A 152 -8.90 -18.36 -21.52
CA GLY A 152 -8.18 -17.43 -22.41
C GLY A 152 -7.26 -16.44 -21.69
N VAL A 153 -7.29 -16.36 -20.35
CA VAL A 153 -6.42 -15.43 -19.61
C VAL A 153 -4.97 -15.89 -19.67
N SER A 154 -4.07 -14.95 -19.94
CA SER A 154 -2.63 -15.18 -19.96
C SER A 154 -1.88 -13.97 -19.42
N PHE A 155 -0.90 -14.21 -18.56
CA PHE A 155 0.07 -13.23 -18.07
C PHE A 155 1.39 -13.93 -17.69
N PRO A 156 2.51 -13.20 -17.52
CA PRO A 156 3.83 -13.82 -17.32
C PRO A 156 3.94 -14.70 -16.08
N GLU A 157 3.12 -14.45 -15.05
CA GLU A 157 3.14 -15.23 -13.81
C GLU A 157 2.34 -16.53 -13.93
N ALA A 158 2.91 -17.62 -13.43
CA ALA A 158 2.21 -18.91 -13.42
C ALA A 158 1.08 -18.96 -12.38
N ARG A 159 1.15 -18.15 -11.31
CA ARG A 159 0.17 -18.15 -10.21
C ARG A 159 -0.78 -16.96 -10.33
N ALA A 160 -2.04 -17.22 -10.04
CA ALA A 160 -3.13 -16.26 -10.13
C ALA A 160 -3.95 -16.19 -8.83
N ILE A 161 -4.59 -15.05 -8.67
CA ILE A 161 -5.70 -14.85 -7.75
C ILE A 161 -6.96 -14.72 -8.59
N VAL A 162 -7.96 -15.54 -8.29
CA VAL A 162 -9.30 -15.45 -8.84
C VAL A 162 -10.24 -15.04 -7.73
N GLN A 163 -11.03 -14.01 -7.96
CA GLN A 163 -11.98 -13.49 -6.97
C GLN A 163 -13.38 -13.42 -7.56
N ARG A 164 -14.39 -13.66 -6.73
CA ARG A 164 -15.77 -13.38 -7.11
C ARG A 164 -15.90 -11.89 -7.45
N TYR A 165 -16.45 -11.60 -8.60
CA TYR A 165 -16.78 -10.23 -8.95
C TYR A 165 -17.90 -9.70 -8.04
N LEU A 166 -17.69 -8.49 -7.52
CA LEU A 166 -18.66 -7.77 -6.72
C LEU A 166 -19.25 -6.64 -7.57
N PRO A 167 -20.55 -6.68 -7.89
CA PRO A 167 -21.21 -5.58 -8.61
C PRO A 167 -21.08 -4.27 -7.84
N SER A 168 -20.73 -3.20 -8.55
CA SER A 168 -20.66 -1.84 -8.03
C SER A 168 -21.24 -0.87 -9.04
N ASP A 169 -21.39 0.39 -8.65
CA ASP A 169 -21.78 1.49 -9.54
C ASP A 169 -20.63 1.98 -10.45
N GLY A 170 -19.53 1.23 -10.49
CA GLY A 170 -18.35 1.52 -11.29
C GLY A 170 -17.27 2.32 -10.56
N TYR A 171 -17.43 2.56 -9.25
CA TYR A 171 -16.45 3.22 -8.41
C TYR A 171 -15.93 2.27 -7.32
N ASP A 172 -14.64 2.39 -7.04
CA ASP A 172 -14.00 1.79 -5.87
C ASP A 172 -13.94 2.81 -4.74
N LEU A 173 -14.16 2.36 -3.51
CA LEU A 173 -13.87 3.11 -2.30
C LEU A 173 -12.40 2.90 -1.93
N LYS A 174 -11.62 3.98 -1.87
CA LYS A 174 -10.23 3.99 -1.42
C LYS A 174 -10.16 4.58 -0.01
N LEU A 175 -9.71 3.81 0.96
CA LEU A 175 -9.48 4.26 2.33
C LEU A 175 -7.97 4.47 2.50
N TYR A 176 -7.55 5.72 2.58
CA TYR A 176 -6.15 6.09 2.75
C TYR A 176 -5.82 6.33 4.21
N GLY A 177 -4.76 5.72 4.72
CA GLY A 177 -4.34 5.84 6.10
C GLY A 177 -2.91 6.36 6.27
N ILE A 178 -2.73 7.23 7.25
CA ILE A 178 -1.44 7.71 7.75
C ILE A 178 -1.50 7.54 9.28
N GLY A 179 -0.86 6.48 9.80
CA GLY A 179 -1.08 6.05 11.18
C GLY A 179 -2.56 5.77 11.42
N ASP A 180 -3.14 6.43 12.43
CA ASP A 180 -4.55 6.26 12.80
C ASP A 180 -5.51 7.18 12.03
N ALA A 181 -4.99 8.16 11.30
CA ALA A 181 -5.83 9.05 10.48
C ALA A 181 -6.24 8.38 9.18
N VAL A 182 -7.53 8.43 8.84
CA VAL A 182 -8.10 7.78 7.65
C VAL A 182 -8.94 8.76 6.85
N TRP A 183 -8.74 8.76 5.54
CA TRP A 183 -9.54 9.49 4.55
C TRP A 183 -10.21 8.53 3.60
N ALA A 184 -11.41 8.87 3.16
CA ALA A 184 -12.15 8.13 2.15
C ALA A 184 -12.18 8.90 0.83
N VAL A 185 -12.00 8.18 -0.27
CA VAL A 185 -12.07 8.74 -1.63
C VAL A 185 -12.74 7.71 -2.53
N ARG A 186 -13.71 8.13 -3.34
CA ARG A 186 -14.22 7.29 -4.43
C ARG A 186 -13.45 7.57 -5.71
N LYS A 187 -13.05 6.51 -6.39
CA LYS A 187 -12.39 6.58 -7.69
C LYS A 187 -13.04 5.63 -8.67
N PRO A 188 -13.07 5.96 -9.97
CA PRO A 188 -13.48 5.00 -10.98
C PRO A 188 -12.71 3.69 -10.83
N SER A 189 -13.44 2.59 -10.92
CA SER A 189 -12.83 1.28 -10.94
C SER A 189 -11.96 1.11 -12.19
N PRO A 190 -10.79 0.47 -12.11
CA PRO A 190 -9.99 0.11 -13.28
C PRO A 190 -10.74 -0.74 -14.32
N LEU A 191 -11.81 -1.42 -13.88
CA LEU A 191 -12.70 -2.19 -14.76
C LEU A 191 -13.72 -1.31 -15.52
N ARG A 192 -13.72 0.00 -15.28
CA ARG A 192 -14.60 1.00 -15.90
C ARG A 192 -13.80 2.16 -16.50
N PRO A 193 -13.03 1.90 -17.57
CA PRO A 193 -12.22 2.92 -18.22
C PRO A 193 -13.04 4.01 -18.92
N ASP A 194 -14.35 3.80 -19.06
CA ASP A 194 -15.32 4.76 -19.60
C ASP A 194 -15.65 5.91 -18.63
N LEU A 195 -15.37 5.76 -17.34
CA LEU A 195 -15.64 6.79 -16.33
C LEU A 195 -14.51 7.83 -16.25
N SER A 196 -14.89 9.07 -15.91
CA SER A 196 -13.89 10.14 -15.69
C SER A 196 -12.94 9.77 -14.54
N PRO A 197 -11.61 9.95 -14.69
CA PRO A 197 -10.62 9.57 -13.68
C PRO A 197 -10.61 10.45 -12.42
N THR A 198 -11.64 11.28 -12.23
CA THR A 198 -11.71 12.22 -11.12
C THR A 198 -11.93 11.51 -9.78
N ALA A 199 -11.06 11.78 -8.83
CA ALA A 199 -11.21 11.32 -7.46
C ALA A 199 -12.24 12.19 -6.72
N LEU A 200 -13.17 11.57 -6.01
CA LEU A 200 -14.23 12.22 -5.25
C LEU A 200 -13.95 12.05 -3.74
N PRO A 201 -13.45 13.09 -3.05
CA PRO A 201 -13.22 13.02 -1.61
C PRO A 201 -14.52 12.81 -0.84
N LEU A 202 -14.46 11.98 0.18
CA LEU A 202 -15.57 11.69 1.11
C LEU A 202 -15.08 11.84 2.55
N THR A 203 -16.02 12.08 3.47
CA THR A 203 -15.75 11.91 4.89
C THR A 203 -15.80 10.42 5.24
N ALA A 204 -14.69 9.87 5.73
CA ALA A 204 -14.66 8.49 6.19
C ALA A 204 -15.62 8.30 7.37
N THR A 205 -16.49 7.30 7.29
CA THR A 205 -17.32 6.93 8.45
C THR A 205 -16.48 6.22 9.51
N PRO A 206 -16.90 6.22 10.79
CA PRO A 206 -16.18 5.47 11.82
C PRO A 206 -15.98 3.98 11.49
N ALA A 207 -16.97 3.35 10.83
CA ALA A 207 -16.87 1.95 10.41
C ALA A 207 -15.82 1.75 9.29
N GLN A 208 -15.74 2.67 8.32
CA GLN A 208 -14.73 2.65 7.27
C GLN A 208 -13.33 2.88 7.84
N ALA A 209 -13.18 3.83 8.76
CA ALA A 209 -11.91 4.08 9.45
C ALA A 209 -11.46 2.86 10.26
N ALA A 210 -12.36 2.23 11.01
CA ALA A 210 -12.08 1.01 11.77
C ALA A 210 -11.70 -0.17 10.85
N LEU A 211 -12.35 -0.32 9.68
CA LEU A 211 -12.00 -1.32 8.69
C LEU A 211 -10.59 -1.08 8.16
N ALA A 212 -10.28 0.14 7.73
CA ALA A 212 -8.97 0.50 7.20
C ALA A 212 -7.85 0.26 8.21
N TRP A 213 -8.06 0.65 9.47
CA TRP A 213 -7.13 0.42 10.55
C TRP A 213 -6.90 -1.09 10.83
N ARG A 214 -7.96 -1.89 10.87
CA ARG A 214 -7.84 -3.34 11.02
C ARG A 214 -7.08 -3.99 9.87
N CYS A 215 -7.28 -3.52 8.64
CA CYS A 215 -6.53 -3.97 7.47
C CYS A 215 -5.05 -3.65 7.59
N ALA A 216 -4.71 -2.40 7.90
CA ALA A 216 -3.33 -1.96 8.08
C ALA A 216 -2.62 -2.74 9.20
N HIS A 217 -3.31 -2.94 10.33
CA HIS A 217 -2.79 -3.68 11.47
C HIS A 217 -2.51 -5.16 11.13
N ALA A 218 -3.39 -5.80 10.35
CA ALA A 218 -3.23 -7.19 9.94
C ALA A 218 -1.94 -7.43 9.14
N VAL A 219 -1.48 -6.43 8.36
CA VAL A 219 -0.27 -6.54 7.53
C VAL A 219 0.89 -5.65 8.04
N GLY A 220 0.71 -4.92 9.14
CA GLY A 220 1.75 -4.11 9.79
C GLY A 220 2.13 -2.81 9.10
N LEU A 221 1.20 -2.17 8.38
CA LEU A 221 1.44 -0.90 7.66
C LEU A 221 1.08 0.32 8.51
N ASP A 222 1.92 1.35 8.43
CA ASP A 222 1.66 2.70 8.96
C ASP A 222 1.15 3.68 7.88
N LEU A 223 1.68 3.56 6.65
CA LEU A 223 1.27 4.33 5.47
C LEU A 223 0.58 3.38 4.50
N TYR A 224 -0.72 3.54 4.28
CA TYR A 224 -1.48 2.53 3.55
C TYR A 224 -2.65 3.08 2.73
N GLY A 225 -3.09 2.27 1.78
CA GLY A 225 -4.36 2.42 1.07
C GLY A 225 -5.09 1.09 1.03
N VAL A 226 -6.36 1.10 1.39
CA VAL A 226 -7.25 -0.07 1.33
C VAL A 226 -8.25 0.16 0.21
N ASP A 227 -8.23 -0.72 -0.78
CA ASP A 227 -9.14 -0.68 -1.91
C ASP A 227 -10.36 -1.56 -1.60
N CYS A 228 -11.54 -0.98 -1.68
CA CYS A 228 -12.79 -1.66 -1.35
C CYS A 228 -13.83 -1.51 -2.46
N ILE A 229 -14.71 -2.49 -2.56
CA ILE A 229 -15.99 -2.39 -3.28
C ILE A 229 -17.09 -2.15 -2.24
N GLU A 230 -17.90 -1.11 -2.44
CA GLU A 230 -19.07 -0.87 -1.61
C GLU A 230 -20.20 -1.84 -1.97
N THR A 231 -20.71 -2.56 -0.98
CA THR A 231 -21.84 -3.49 -1.14
C THR A 231 -22.96 -3.12 -0.17
N PRO A 232 -24.19 -3.63 -0.36
CA PRO A 232 -25.28 -3.41 0.59
C PRO A 232 -24.97 -3.89 2.02
N GLN A 233 -24.03 -4.81 2.19
CA GLN A 233 -23.59 -5.35 3.50
C GLN A 233 -22.40 -4.57 4.07
N GLY A 234 -21.90 -3.56 3.36
CA GLY A 234 -20.74 -2.76 3.73
C GLY A 234 -19.55 -2.94 2.76
N PRO A 235 -18.44 -2.25 3.01
CA PRO A 235 -17.26 -2.32 2.14
C PRO A 235 -16.57 -3.67 2.25
N VAL A 236 -16.19 -4.23 1.09
CA VAL A 236 -15.44 -5.48 0.94
C VAL A 236 -14.06 -5.16 0.39
N VAL A 237 -13.00 -5.59 1.08
CA VAL A 237 -11.60 -5.28 0.78
C VAL A 237 -11.11 -6.13 -0.39
N ILE A 238 -10.60 -5.51 -1.44
CA ILE A 238 -10.06 -6.20 -2.62
C ILE A 238 -8.54 -6.13 -2.72
N GLU A 239 -7.90 -5.14 -2.09
CA GLU A 239 -6.45 -4.98 -2.06
C GLU A 239 -6.01 -4.02 -0.93
N ILE A 240 -4.76 -4.22 -0.42
CA ILE A 240 -4.07 -3.25 0.42
C ILE A 240 -2.78 -2.84 -0.28
N ASN A 241 -2.48 -1.54 -0.23
CA ASN A 241 -1.30 -0.94 -0.82
C ASN A 241 -0.46 -0.25 0.24
N ASP A 242 0.85 -0.48 0.24
CA ASP A 242 1.82 0.28 1.00
C ASP A 242 2.06 1.65 0.35
N PHE A 243 2.20 2.68 1.16
CA PHE A 243 2.53 4.05 0.76
C PHE A 243 1.91 4.49 -0.58
N PRO A 244 0.58 4.68 -0.65
CA PRO A 244 -0.11 5.07 -1.88
C PRO A 244 0.16 6.55 -2.27
N ASN A 245 -0.41 6.99 -3.41
CA ASN A 245 -0.29 8.38 -3.86
C ASN A 245 -1.18 9.38 -3.09
N TYR A 246 -2.11 8.92 -2.27
CA TYR A 246 -3.08 9.76 -1.55
C TYR A 246 -3.86 10.74 -2.44
N THR A 247 -4.05 10.39 -3.73
CA THR A 247 -4.75 11.25 -4.69
C THR A 247 -6.18 11.50 -4.24
N GLY A 248 -6.58 12.77 -4.15
CA GLY A 248 -7.90 13.19 -3.67
C GLY A 248 -7.94 13.45 -2.16
N VAL A 249 -6.83 13.29 -1.43
CA VAL A 249 -6.73 13.63 -0.01
C VAL A 249 -6.11 15.01 0.15
N ALA A 250 -6.90 15.98 0.59
CA ALA A 250 -6.41 17.33 0.88
C ALA A 250 -5.46 17.30 2.09
N GLY A 251 -4.31 17.99 2.00
CA GLY A 251 -3.33 18.07 3.09
C GLY A 251 -2.52 16.78 3.32
N ALA A 252 -2.59 15.79 2.43
CA ALA A 252 -1.87 14.52 2.59
C ALA A 252 -0.36 14.71 2.76
N ASP A 253 0.24 15.66 2.04
CA ASP A 253 1.68 15.91 2.06
C ASP A 253 2.15 16.39 3.45
N ASP A 254 1.40 17.32 4.05
CA ASP A 254 1.71 17.82 5.40
C ASP A 254 1.42 16.76 6.46
N ALA A 255 0.31 16.04 6.36
CA ALA A 255 -0.01 14.94 7.27
C ALA A 255 1.06 13.82 7.22
N LEU A 256 1.59 13.49 6.04
CA LEU A 256 2.71 12.56 5.88
C LEU A 256 3.98 13.08 6.54
N ALA A 257 4.31 14.37 6.34
CA ALA A 257 5.50 14.98 6.94
C ALA A 257 5.40 14.97 8.47
N ASP A 258 4.27 15.39 9.03
CA ASP A 258 4.04 15.41 10.49
C ASP A 258 4.14 13.99 11.07
N PHE A 259 3.56 12.99 10.40
CA PHE A 259 3.66 11.60 10.82
C PHE A 259 5.10 11.09 10.80
N VAL A 260 5.85 11.32 9.72
CA VAL A 260 7.26 10.92 9.60
C VAL A 260 8.08 11.56 10.74
N LEU A 261 7.92 12.86 10.99
CA LEU A 261 8.65 13.59 12.02
C LEU A 261 8.28 13.12 13.44
N SER A 262 7.02 12.78 13.71
CA SER A 262 6.59 12.22 14.98
C SER A 262 7.30 10.90 15.30
N ARG A 263 7.62 10.12 14.25
CA ARG A 263 8.30 8.82 14.39
C ARG A 263 9.81 8.95 14.60
N THR A 264 10.45 10.06 14.24
CA THR A 264 11.86 10.32 14.57
C THR A 264 12.04 10.65 16.04
N LEU A 265 11.12 11.40 16.66
CA LEU A 265 11.21 11.85 18.05
C LEU A 265 11.06 10.71 19.07
N ALA A 266 10.27 9.69 18.77
CA ALA A 266 10.02 8.57 19.68
C ALA A 266 11.27 7.71 19.96
N THR A 267 12.34 7.84 19.17
CA THR A 267 13.62 7.15 19.38
C THR A 267 14.48 7.81 20.48
N SER A 268 14.28 9.10 20.70
CA SER A 268 15.09 9.89 21.67
C SER A 268 14.67 9.68 23.13
N ILE A 269 13.49 9.11 23.38
CA ILE A 269 12.92 8.95 24.74
C ILE A 269 13.23 7.56 25.31
N GLY A 270 13.54 6.56 24.47
CA GLY A 270 13.81 5.18 24.90
C GLY A 270 15.29 4.86 25.23
N ALA A 271 16.20 5.82 25.12
CA ALA A 271 17.63 5.66 25.35
C ALA A 271 18.09 6.37 26.65
N ARG A 272 17.28 6.31 27.70
CA ARG A 272 17.70 6.71 29.07
C ARG A 272 17.51 5.58 30.06
#